data_f62abaacbca0f115b253e9d822392442
#
_entry.id   f62abaacbca0f115b253e9d822392442
#
_cell.length_a   1.000
_cell.length_b   1.000
_cell.length_c   1.000
_cell.angle_alpha   90.00
_cell.angle_beta   90.00
_cell.angle_gamma   90.00
#
_symmetry.space_group_name_H-M   'P 1'
#
loop_
_entity.id
_entity.type
_entity.pdbx_description
1 polymer ?
#
loop_
_entity_poly.entity_id
_entity_poly.type
_entity_poly.pdbx_seq_one_letter_code
_entity_poly.pdbx_strand_id
1 'polypeptide(L)'
;MWANLQFCFRSICKIKSRKLRIFVFMANLLLKPTFGNVHGSHEAYDHKSSKLFIELGQRHLASYVVNSKTNQILAYEFFQLNDKLTPSLLNGYIIDKNFSLNAFEGVFFVHNQKEFALVPADFHKNHLDKSILETIHGDLISLQTQSDELPQWEIVNIFGIEKSIYDSILAILPDAKHIHINSIYLKSAFKQLVNMHDQWIKVYFYPSYFNVVVMKDAQLQIMQSFYYETADDVIYFLINLTDQFLLDVTALHMQVSGLIEEEFITFKELKKYFLNVSPEVNPELNFVKGQEPHQPLHYFTPLFLSSQCV
;
A
#
# COMPACT_ATOMS: atom_id res chain seq x y z
N MET A 1 7.35 -21.90 52.97
CA MET A 1 6.13 -21.44 52.28
C MET A 1 6.47 -20.63 50.99
N TRP A 2 7.69 -20.68 50.46
CA TRP A 2 8.14 -19.93 49.29
C TRP A 2 8.51 -20.79 48.06
N ALA A 3 8.48 -22.10 48.20
CA ALA A 3 8.86 -23.02 47.10
C ALA A 3 7.74 -23.32 46.09
N ASN A 4 6.45 -23.07 46.43
CA ASN A 4 5.32 -23.43 45.58
C ASN A 4 4.88 -22.32 44.62
N LEU A 5 5.35 -21.08 44.78
CA LEU A 5 5.03 -19.96 43.87
C LEU A 5 5.91 -19.94 42.58
N GLN A 6 7.13 -20.45 42.64
CA GLN A 6 8.00 -20.53 41.45
C GLN A 6 7.57 -21.62 40.45
N PHE A 7 6.90 -22.68 40.92
CA PHE A 7 6.41 -23.75 40.03
C PHE A 7 5.17 -23.32 39.22
N CYS A 8 4.32 -22.47 39.82
CA CYS A 8 3.11 -21.98 39.15
C CYS A 8 3.43 -21.00 38.01
N PHE A 9 4.43 -20.13 38.19
CA PHE A 9 4.84 -19.16 37.16
C PHE A 9 5.49 -19.81 35.92
N ARG A 10 6.26 -20.89 36.12
CA ARG A 10 6.88 -21.62 34.98
C ARG A 10 5.85 -22.42 34.17
N SER A 11 4.79 -22.92 34.79
CA SER A 11 3.71 -23.63 34.08
C SER A 11 2.80 -22.70 33.29
N ILE A 12 2.50 -21.50 33.79
CA ILE A 12 1.67 -20.51 33.10
C ILE A 12 2.45 -19.93 31.89
N CYS A 13 3.75 -19.70 32.02
CA CYS A 13 4.57 -19.21 30.91
C CYS A 13 4.72 -20.26 29.80
N LYS A 14 4.83 -21.57 30.13
CA LYS A 14 4.86 -22.66 29.13
C LYS A 14 3.51 -22.87 28.43
N ILE A 15 2.40 -22.66 29.13
CA ILE A 15 1.06 -22.79 28.55
C ILE A 15 0.77 -21.62 27.60
N LYS A 16 1.16 -20.38 27.94
CA LYS A 16 1.04 -19.22 27.04
C LYS A 16 1.89 -19.41 25.78
N SER A 17 3.12 -19.92 25.90
CA SER A 17 3.99 -20.14 24.74
C SER A 17 3.48 -21.26 23.83
N ARG A 18 2.86 -22.33 24.38
CA ARG A 18 2.26 -23.40 23.57
C ARG A 18 0.98 -22.96 22.85
N LYS A 19 0.09 -22.21 23.51
CA LYS A 19 -1.11 -21.66 22.84
C LYS A 19 -0.75 -20.64 21.76
N LEU A 20 0.26 -19.79 21.99
CA LEU A 20 0.74 -18.87 20.97
C LEU A 20 1.34 -19.63 19.78
N ARG A 21 2.15 -20.69 20.00
CA ARG A 21 2.70 -21.51 18.91
C ARG A 21 1.64 -22.29 18.12
N ILE A 22 0.57 -22.74 18.77
CA ILE A 22 -0.54 -23.43 18.08
C ILE A 22 -1.33 -22.44 17.22
N PHE A 23 -1.54 -21.20 17.69
CA PHE A 23 -2.23 -20.17 16.92
C PHE A 23 -1.39 -19.68 15.70
N VAL A 24 -0.09 -19.53 15.89
CA VAL A 24 0.87 -19.22 14.81
C VAL A 24 0.91 -20.34 13.75
N PHE A 25 0.88 -21.62 14.19
CA PHE A 25 0.86 -22.75 13.25
C PHE A 25 -0.43 -22.82 12.41
N MET A 26 -1.57 -22.38 12.95
CA MET A 26 -2.82 -22.29 12.16
C MET A 26 -2.84 -21.07 11.22
N ALA A 27 -2.20 -19.95 11.58
CA ALA A 27 -2.08 -18.80 10.68
C ALA A 27 -1.17 -19.09 9.47
N ASN A 28 -0.09 -19.83 9.66
CA ASN A 28 0.85 -20.23 8.60
C ASN A 28 0.22 -21.14 7.53
N LEU A 29 -0.87 -21.81 7.84
CA LEU A 29 -1.62 -22.63 6.88
C LEU A 29 -2.53 -21.80 5.97
N LEU A 30 -2.71 -20.51 6.21
CA LEU A 30 -3.75 -19.69 5.56
C LEU A 30 -3.22 -18.64 4.57
N LEU A 31 -1.94 -18.23 4.66
CA LEU A 31 -1.38 -17.22 3.77
C LEU A 31 -0.40 -17.85 2.78
N LYS A 32 -0.91 -18.16 1.59
CA LYS A 32 -0.06 -18.48 0.44
C LYS A 32 0.10 -17.23 -0.41
N PRO A 33 1.33 -16.79 -0.72
CA PRO A 33 1.50 -15.62 -1.58
C PRO A 33 0.89 -15.88 -2.95
N THR A 34 0.22 -14.87 -3.49
CA THR A 34 -0.25 -14.87 -4.87
C THR A 34 0.93 -14.85 -5.82
N PHE A 35 1.93 -14.05 -5.49
CA PHE A 35 3.25 -14.06 -6.10
C PHE A 35 4.30 -13.50 -5.12
N GLY A 36 5.57 -13.84 -5.36
CA GLY A 36 6.67 -13.38 -4.51
C GLY A 36 7.96 -14.11 -4.82
N ASN A 37 9.06 -13.56 -4.33
CA ASN A 37 10.39 -14.17 -4.40
C ASN A 37 11.04 -14.22 -3.03
N VAL A 38 10.42 -14.86 -2.06
CA VAL A 38 11.09 -15.08 -0.77
C VAL A 38 12.18 -16.12 -0.96
N HIS A 39 13.37 -15.69 -1.33
CA HIS A 39 14.54 -16.54 -1.40
C HIS A 39 15.35 -16.47 -0.10
N GLY A 40 15.32 -17.57 0.62
CA GLY A 40 16.17 -17.78 1.78
C GLY A 40 15.58 -17.29 3.11
N SER A 41 16.23 -17.67 4.17
CA SER A 41 16.01 -17.13 5.50
C SER A 41 16.26 -15.61 5.48
N HIS A 42 15.56 -14.86 6.30
CA HIS A 42 15.78 -13.42 6.51
C HIS A 42 17.21 -13.05 6.93
N GLU A 43 18.11 -14.02 7.03
CA GLU A 43 19.55 -13.86 7.26
C GLU A 43 20.32 -13.46 5.98
N ALA A 44 19.67 -13.50 4.81
CA ALA A 44 20.35 -13.32 3.52
C ALA A 44 20.66 -11.87 3.16
N TYR A 45 20.12 -10.86 3.86
CA TYR A 45 20.35 -9.45 3.58
C TYR A 45 20.68 -8.64 4.82
N ASP A 46 21.50 -7.60 4.65
CA ASP A 46 21.89 -6.68 5.73
C ASP A 46 20.70 -5.79 6.11
N HIS A 47 20.04 -6.11 7.21
CA HIS A 47 18.91 -5.35 7.74
C HIS A 47 19.26 -3.88 8.02
N LYS A 48 20.49 -3.59 8.49
CA LYS A 48 20.93 -2.22 8.82
C LYS A 48 21.04 -1.29 7.62
N SER A 49 21.10 -1.85 6.41
CA SER A 49 21.11 -1.12 5.15
C SER A 49 19.87 -1.40 4.32
N SER A 50 18.78 -1.86 4.96
CA SER A 50 17.55 -2.24 4.28
C SER A 50 16.33 -1.63 4.97
N LYS A 51 15.36 -1.22 4.18
CA LYS A 51 14.04 -0.77 4.60
C LYS A 51 13.01 -1.86 4.31
N LEU A 52 12.11 -2.09 5.25
CA LEU A 52 10.96 -2.98 5.10
C LEU A 52 9.70 -2.14 4.91
N PHE A 53 8.94 -2.46 3.88
CA PHE A 53 7.62 -1.90 3.61
C PHE A 53 6.57 -3.00 3.73
N ILE A 54 5.48 -2.71 4.43
CA ILE A 54 4.33 -3.60 4.57
C ILE A 54 3.10 -2.80 4.14
N GLU A 55 2.56 -3.12 2.97
CA GLU A 55 1.34 -2.49 2.46
C GLU A 55 0.11 -3.25 2.94
N LEU A 56 -0.82 -2.50 3.51
CA LEU A 56 -2.05 -2.98 4.12
C LEU A 56 -3.26 -2.44 3.36
N GLY A 57 -3.83 -3.25 2.49
CA GLY A 57 -5.08 -2.94 1.81
C GLY A 57 -6.27 -3.65 2.43
N GLN A 58 -7.46 -3.39 1.89
CA GLN A 58 -8.68 -4.04 2.39
C GLN A 58 -8.65 -5.55 2.20
N ARG A 59 -8.24 -6.01 1.00
CA ARG A 59 -8.20 -7.43 0.60
C ARG A 59 -6.85 -7.80 0.02
N HIS A 60 -5.78 -7.14 0.47
CA HIS A 60 -4.43 -7.56 0.15
C HIS A 60 -3.47 -7.19 1.28
N LEU A 61 -2.40 -7.91 1.32
CA LEU A 61 -1.20 -7.66 2.11
C LEU A 61 -0.02 -7.77 1.16
N ALA A 62 0.88 -6.82 1.17
CA ALA A 62 2.13 -6.94 0.45
C ALA A 62 3.29 -6.56 1.35
N SER A 63 4.45 -7.16 1.13
CA SER A 63 5.69 -6.71 1.76
C SER A 63 6.82 -6.73 0.77
N TYR A 64 7.77 -5.83 0.96
CA TYR A 64 9.01 -5.83 0.20
C TYR A 64 10.14 -5.21 1.00
N VAL A 65 11.34 -5.70 0.73
CA VAL A 65 12.58 -5.26 1.34
C VAL A 65 13.44 -4.61 0.27
N VAL A 66 13.90 -3.40 0.54
CA VAL A 66 14.73 -2.62 -0.38
C VAL A 66 16.03 -2.25 0.29
N ASN A 67 17.15 -2.44 -0.41
CA ASN A 67 18.44 -1.94 0.04
C ASN A 67 18.48 -0.41 -0.07
N SER A 68 18.72 0.28 1.04
CA SER A 68 18.66 1.75 1.11
C SER A 68 19.73 2.46 0.30
N LYS A 69 20.86 1.78 0.02
CA LYS A 69 22.00 2.38 -0.71
C LYS A 69 21.91 2.17 -2.21
N THR A 70 21.42 1.00 -2.63
CA THR A 70 21.41 0.61 -4.04
C THR A 70 20.02 0.70 -4.66
N ASN A 71 18.99 0.95 -3.85
CA ASN A 71 17.57 0.90 -4.22
C ASN A 71 17.17 -0.45 -4.84
N GLN A 72 17.90 -1.52 -4.49
CA GLN A 72 17.66 -2.86 -5.00
C GLN A 72 16.61 -3.57 -4.17
N ILE A 73 15.67 -4.21 -4.87
CA ILE A 73 14.63 -5.03 -4.28
C ILE A 73 15.22 -6.38 -3.92
N LEU A 74 15.27 -6.67 -2.62
CA LEU A 74 15.88 -7.88 -2.08
C LEU A 74 14.87 -9.03 -1.90
N ALA A 75 13.64 -8.68 -1.52
CA ALA A 75 12.54 -9.62 -1.37
C ALA A 75 11.21 -8.91 -1.56
N TYR A 76 10.20 -9.64 -2.03
CA TYR A 76 8.83 -9.14 -2.14
C TYR A 76 7.82 -10.28 -2.07
N GLU A 77 6.63 -9.99 -1.53
CA GLU A 77 5.49 -10.88 -1.50
C GLU A 77 4.20 -10.08 -1.65
N PHE A 78 3.25 -10.64 -2.36
CA PHE A 78 1.90 -10.11 -2.49
C PHE A 78 0.89 -11.20 -2.17
N PHE A 79 -0.08 -10.90 -1.32
CA PHE A 79 -1.16 -11.78 -0.91
C PHE A 79 -2.49 -11.14 -1.26
N GLN A 80 -3.24 -11.75 -2.14
CA GLN A 80 -4.65 -11.44 -2.29
C GLN A 80 -5.43 -12.18 -1.21
N LEU A 81 -6.26 -11.46 -0.47
CA LEU A 81 -7.05 -11.98 0.63
C LEU A 81 -8.50 -12.20 0.18
N ASN A 82 -9.09 -13.32 0.58
CA ASN A 82 -10.51 -13.58 0.35
C ASN A 82 -11.40 -12.66 1.21
N ASP A 83 -10.97 -12.42 2.43
CA ASP A 83 -11.64 -11.58 3.40
C ASP A 83 -10.83 -10.33 3.75
N LYS A 84 -11.45 -9.41 4.49
CA LYS A 84 -10.78 -8.20 4.98
C LYS A 84 -9.60 -8.57 5.87
N LEU A 85 -8.52 -7.79 5.76
CA LEU A 85 -7.35 -7.90 6.63
C LEU A 85 -7.76 -7.76 8.10
N THR A 86 -7.27 -8.67 8.95
CA THR A 86 -7.53 -8.67 10.39
C THR A 86 -6.22 -8.54 11.18
N PRO A 87 -6.27 -8.03 12.45
CA PRO A 87 -5.09 -7.99 13.33
C PRO A 87 -4.43 -9.35 13.51
N SER A 88 -5.23 -10.40 13.65
CA SER A 88 -4.74 -11.79 13.80
C SER A 88 -3.91 -12.24 12.59
N LEU A 89 -4.38 -11.91 11.39
CA LEU A 89 -3.72 -12.28 10.15
C LEU A 89 -2.43 -11.49 9.98
N LEU A 90 -2.44 -10.17 10.26
CA LEU A 90 -1.24 -9.33 10.23
C LEU A 90 -0.19 -9.82 11.23
N ASN A 91 -0.58 -10.08 12.48
CA ASN A 91 0.31 -10.58 13.53
C ASN A 91 0.88 -11.95 13.15
N GLY A 92 0.02 -12.85 12.65
CA GLY A 92 0.44 -14.16 12.15
C GLY A 92 1.49 -14.05 11.05
N TYR A 93 1.28 -13.15 10.10
CA TYR A 93 2.22 -12.88 9.01
C TYR A 93 3.57 -12.39 9.53
N ILE A 94 3.58 -11.37 10.39
CA ILE A 94 4.82 -10.79 10.95
C ILE A 94 5.62 -11.85 11.75
N ILE A 95 4.92 -12.69 12.53
CA ILE A 95 5.53 -13.76 13.32
C ILE A 95 6.07 -14.88 12.41
N ASP A 96 5.30 -15.29 11.40
CA ASP A 96 5.70 -16.33 10.46
C ASP A 96 6.97 -15.96 9.71
N LYS A 97 7.04 -14.73 9.25
CA LYS A 97 8.21 -14.21 8.55
C LYS A 97 9.40 -13.98 9.50
N ASN A 98 9.19 -14.09 10.80
CA ASN A 98 10.23 -13.86 11.81
C ASN A 98 11.01 -12.57 11.55
N PHE A 99 10.30 -11.52 11.13
CA PHE A 99 10.93 -10.23 10.87
C PHE A 99 11.56 -9.68 12.14
N SER A 100 12.88 -9.54 12.13
CA SER A 100 13.59 -8.77 13.14
C SER A 100 13.35 -7.28 12.91
N LEU A 101 12.11 -6.81 13.13
CA LEU A 101 11.65 -5.47 12.75
C LEU A 101 12.58 -4.36 13.22
N ASN A 102 13.08 -4.46 14.46
CA ASN A 102 14.03 -3.49 15.04
C ASN A 102 15.43 -3.52 14.42
N ALA A 103 15.74 -4.49 13.56
CA ALA A 103 17.02 -4.57 12.89
C ALA A 103 17.08 -3.79 11.58
N PHE A 104 15.90 -3.51 10.97
CA PHE A 104 15.82 -2.72 9.74
C PHE A 104 16.19 -1.25 9.99
N GLU A 105 16.75 -0.60 8.97
CA GLU A 105 16.99 0.86 8.98
C GLU A 105 15.69 1.64 9.14
N GLY A 106 14.60 1.11 8.60
CA GLY A 106 13.25 1.65 8.74
C GLY A 106 12.19 0.63 8.39
N VAL A 107 11.08 0.68 9.11
CA VAL A 107 9.89 -0.12 8.82
C VAL A 107 8.72 0.83 8.57
N PHE A 108 8.07 0.64 7.43
CA PHE A 108 6.98 1.48 6.94
C PHE A 108 5.72 0.64 6.74
N PHE A 109 4.64 1.04 7.39
CA PHE A 109 3.31 0.52 7.12
C PHE A 109 2.60 1.46 6.15
N VAL A 110 2.38 0.96 4.94
CA VAL A 110 1.71 1.69 3.86
C VAL A 110 0.24 1.36 3.89
N HIS A 111 -0.61 2.34 4.23
CA HIS A 111 -2.05 2.14 4.32
C HIS A 111 -2.73 2.43 2.99
N ASN A 112 -3.42 1.43 2.45
CA ASN A 112 -4.15 1.54 1.20
C ASN A 112 -5.65 1.39 1.47
N GLN A 113 -6.21 2.41 2.10
CA GLN A 113 -7.60 2.50 2.53
C GLN A 113 -8.31 3.61 1.75
N LYS A 114 -9.63 3.51 1.62
CA LYS A 114 -10.43 4.54 0.93
C LYS A 114 -10.78 5.75 1.79
N GLU A 115 -10.67 5.59 3.11
CA GLU A 115 -11.02 6.63 4.07
C GLU A 115 -9.86 7.63 4.19
N PHE A 116 -9.80 8.57 3.24
CA PHE A 116 -8.84 9.67 3.19
C PHE A 116 -9.46 10.97 2.70
N ALA A 117 -8.80 12.07 2.98
CA ALA A 117 -9.17 13.41 2.49
C ALA A 117 -7.92 14.24 2.22
N LEU A 118 -7.91 14.96 1.10
CA LEU A 118 -6.89 15.95 0.79
C LEU A 118 -7.38 17.32 1.24
N VAL A 119 -6.65 17.96 2.14
CA VAL A 119 -7.01 19.25 2.74
C VAL A 119 -5.91 20.24 2.41
N PRO A 120 -6.23 21.45 1.90
CA PRO A 120 -5.23 22.50 1.73
C PRO A 120 -4.50 22.78 3.05
N ALA A 121 -3.17 22.90 3.02
CA ALA A 121 -2.35 23.02 4.23
C ALA A 121 -2.75 24.20 5.13
N ASP A 122 -3.14 25.34 4.53
CA ASP A 122 -3.60 26.52 5.25
C ASP A 122 -4.88 26.31 6.06
N PHE A 123 -5.70 25.33 5.69
CA PHE A 123 -6.96 25.00 6.38
C PHE A 123 -6.82 23.77 7.30
N HIS A 124 -5.69 23.07 7.25
CA HIS A 124 -5.46 21.89 8.07
C HIS A 124 -5.28 22.25 9.55
N LYS A 125 -5.97 21.50 10.41
CA LYS A 125 -5.83 21.57 11.87
C LYS A 125 -6.01 20.16 12.43
N ASN A 126 -4.99 19.59 13.03
CA ASN A 126 -4.95 18.19 13.50
C ASN A 126 -6.17 17.77 14.33
N HIS A 127 -6.72 18.66 15.16
CA HIS A 127 -7.90 18.36 15.98
C HIS A 127 -9.20 18.23 15.18
N LEU A 128 -9.21 18.62 13.89
CA LEU A 128 -10.37 18.51 12.99
C LEU A 128 -10.29 17.29 12.06
N ASP A 129 -9.17 16.58 12.01
CA ASP A 129 -8.93 15.48 11.06
C ASP A 129 -10.05 14.46 11.08
N LYS A 130 -10.44 14.01 12.27
CA LYS A 130 -11.53 13.05 12.41
C LYS A 130 -12.86 13.62 11.87
N SER A 131 -13.20 14.83 12.22
CA SER A 131 -14.46 15.46 11.79
C SER A 131 -14.49 15.68 10.28
N ILE A 132 -13.36 15.99 9.65
CA ILE A 132 -13.24 16.12 8.20
C ILE A 132 -13.51 14.77 7.53
N LEU A 133 -12.85 13.71 7.98
CA LEU A 133 -13.08 12.37 7.46
C LEU A 133 -14.51 11.89 7.67
N GLU A 134 -15.10 12.13 8.85
CA GLU A 134 -16.50 11.78 9.15
C GLU A 134 -17.50 12.53 8.27
N THR A 135 -17.18 13.76 7.88
CA THR A 135 -18.03 14.53 6.95
C THR A 135 -18.08 13.89 5.57
N ILE A 136 -16.97 13.29 5.12
CA ILE A 136 -16.84 12.71 3.77
C ILE A 136 -17.28 11.24 3.75
N HIS A 137 -16.90 10.47 4.77
CA HIS A 137 -17.03 9.02 4.79
C HIS A 137 -18.09 8.48 5.76
N GLY A 138 -18.75 9.37 6.54
CA GLY A 138 -19.71 8.98 7.57
C GLY A 138 -19.03 8.64 8.90
N ASP A 139 -19.71 7.89 9.75
CA ASP A 139 -19.25 7.56 11.09
C ASP A 139 -18.02 6.64 11.08
N LEU A 140 -16.92 7.12 11.67
CA LEU A 140 -15.61 6.48 11.72
C LEU A 140 -15.17 6.10 13.15
N ILE A 141 -16.07 5.64 14.00
CA ILE A 141 -15.80 5.28 15.42
C ILE A 141 -14.61 4.32 15.54
N SER A 142 -14.46 3.40 14.60
CA SER A 142 -13.44 2.36 14.64
C SER A 142 -12.10 2.78 14.01
N LEU A 143 -11.95 4.01 13.54
CA LEU A 143 -10.74 4.46 12.88
C LEU A 143 -9.88 5.34 13.81
N GLN A 144 -8.56 5.14 13.71
CA GLN A 144 -7.52 6.05 14.17
C GLN A 144 -7.12 6.96 13.02
N THR A 145 -7.16 8.26 13.21
CA THR A 145 -6.73 9.23 12.17
C THR A 145 -5.22 9.44 12.22
N GLN A 146 -4.65 9.58 11.03
CA GLN A 146 -3.26 9.94 10.77
C GLN A 146 -3.24 10.97 9.62
N SER A 147 -2.12 11.67 9.45
CA SER A 147 -1.96 12.61 8.34
C SER A 147 -0.55 12.61 7.80
N ASP A 148 -0.44 12.82 6.48
CA ASP A 148 0.80 13.00 5.74
C ASP A 148 0.86 14.40 5.16
N GLU A 149 1.92 15.13 5.44
CA GLU A 149 2.18 16.41 4.82
C GLU A 149 2.75 16.25 3.41
N LEU A 150 2.20 17.01 2.47
CA LEU A 150 2.60 17.05 1.07
C LEU A 150 2.92 18.50 0.67
N PRO A 151 4.05 19.07 1.16
CA PRO A 151 4.38 20.49 1.00
C PRO A 151 4.46 20.92 -0.46
N GLN A 152 4.92 20.03 -1.35
CA GLN A 152 5.01 20.28 -2.79
C GLN A 152 3.65 20.52 -3.47
N TRP A 153 2.56 20.08 -2.85
CA TRP A 153 1.18 20.29 -3.29
C TRP A 153 0.42 21.30 -2.43
N GLU A 154 1.04 21.81 -1.36
CA GLU A 154 0.40 22.66 -0.34
C GLU A 154 -0.84 22.01 0.27
N ILE A 155 -0.82 20.68 0.43
CA ILE A 155 -1.92 19.89 0.99
C ILE A 155 -1.43 18.95 2.09
N VAL A 156 -2.40 18.53 2.91
CA VAL A 156 -2.24 17.43 3.88
C VAL A 156 -3.21 16.32 3.51
N ASN A 157 -2.72 15.11 3.42
CA ASN A 157 -3.55 13.91 3.27
C ASN A 157 -3.91 13.37 4.65
N ILE A 158 -5.16 13.50 5.05
CA ILE A 158 -5.70 12.92 6.28
C ILE A 158 -6.27 11.56 5.94
N PHE A 159 -6.00 10.52 6.76
CA PHE A 159 -6.52 9.18 6.50
C PHE A 159 -6.86 8.42 7.76
N GLY A 160 -7.76 7.43 7.63
CA GLY A 160 -8.20 6.56 8.68
C GLY A 160 -7.50 5.19 8.63
N ILE A 161 -7.03 4.71 9.78
CA ILE A 161 -6.53 3.34 9.95
C ILE A 161 -7.49 2.62 10.90
N GLU A 162 -7.89 1.39 10.58
CA GLU A 162 -8.69 0.61 11.51
C GLU A 162 -7.96 0.49 12.85
N LYS A 163 -8.61 0.94 13.93
CA LYS A 163 -8.00 1.07 15.24
C LYS A 163 -7.38 -0.25 15.73
N SER A 164 -8.04 -1.37 15.48
CA SER A 164 -7.55 -2.70 15.84
C SER A 164 -6.24 -3.07 15.11
N ILE A 165 -6.09 -2.67 13.85
CA ILE A 165 -4.85 -2.84 13.06
C ILE A 165 -3.77 -1.90 13.60
N TYR A 166 -4.11 -0.62 13.82
CA TYR A 166 -3.19 0.37 14.37
C TYR A 166 -2.62 -0.06 15.73
N ASP A 167 -3.49 -0.42 16.67
CA ASP A 167 -3.10 -0.87 18.01
C ASP A 167 -2.22 -2.15 17.94
N SER A 168 -2.50 -3.03 16.97
CA SER A 168 -1.74 -4.25 16.74
C SER A 168 -0.32 -3.95 16.23
N ILE A 169 -0.17 -2.98 15.33
CA ILE A 169 1.13 -2.54 14.84
C ILE A 169 1.94 -1.90 15.97
N LEU A 170 1.33 -0.98 16.74
CA LEU A 170 2.00 -0.34 17.87
C LEU A 170 2.48 -1.33 18.94
N ALA A 171 1.72 -2.42 19.16
CA ALA A 171 2.11 -3.45 20.11
C ALA A 171 3.36 -4.23 19.69
N ILE A 172 3.64 -4.32 18.39
CA ILE A 172 4.78 -5.03 17.82
C ILE A 172 5.95 -4.08 17.60
N LEU A 173 5.69 -2.89 17.07
CA LEU A 173 6.67 -1.89 16.71
C LEU A 173 6.13 -0.48 17.02
N PRO A 174 6.40 0.06 18.24
CA PRO A 174 5.89 1.38 18.65
C PRO A 174 6.35 2.53 17.76
N ASP A 175 7.55 2.42 17.18
CA ASP A 175 8.17 3.46 16.33
C ASP A 175 7.90 3.22 14.83
N ALA A 176 6.88 2.41 14.49
CA ALA A 176 6.51 2.16 13.11
C ALA A 176 6.09 3.46 12.40
N LYS A 177 6.58 3.65 11.19
CA LYS A 177 6.16 4.76 10.34
C LYS A 177 4.91 4.39 9.56
N HIS A 178 3.90 5.22 9.65
CA HIS A 178 2.65 5.07 8.91
C HIS A 178 2.62 6.08 7.77
N ILE A 179 2.21 5.65 6.59
CA ILE A 179 2.04 6.51 5.41
C ILE A 179 0.86 6.01 4.58
N HIS A 180 0.12 6.91 3.97
CA HIS A 180 -0.95 6.54 3.06
C HIS A 180 -0.43 6.36 1.63
N ILE A 181 -0.93 5.35 0.90
CA ILE A 181 -0.49 5.06 -0.47
C ILE A 181 -0.71 6.26 -1.41
N ASN A 182 -1.78 7.02 -1.23
CA ASN A 182 -2.08 8.18 -2.06
C ASN A 182 -1.07 9.31 -1.86
N SER A 183 -0.49 9.44 -0.67
CA SER A 183 0.62 10.38 -0.42
C SER A 183 1.86 10.00 -1.24
N ILE A 184 2.12 8.71 -1.37
CA ILE A 184 3.20 8.18 -2.20
C ILE A 184 2.94 8.47 -3.67
N TYR A 185 1.72 8.20 -4.16
CA TYR A 185 1.35 8.47 -5.55
C TYR A 185 1.44 9.96 -5.90
N LEU A 186 0.99 10.84 -5.00
CA LEU A 186 1.09 12.28 -5.20
C LEU A 186 2.54 12.78 -5.17
N LYS A 187 3.40 12.24 -4.29
CA LYS A 187 4.84 12.53 -4.30
C LYS A 187 5.50 12.09 -5.62
N SER A 188 5.14 10.90 -6.10
CA SER A 188 5.62 10.40 -7.40
C SER A 188 5.11 11.25 -8.58
N ALA A 189 3.83 11.61 -8.57
CA ALA A 189 3.24 12.47 -9.59
C ALA A 189 3.95 13.82 -9.69
N PHE A 190 4.25 14.44 -8.55
CA PHE A 190 4.98 15.71 -8.50
C PHE A 190 6.38 15.62 -9.12
N LYS A 191 7.14 14.56 -8.82
CA LYS A 191 8.47 14.35 -9.41
C LYS A 191 8.44 14.24 -10.93
N GLN A 192 7.32 13.82 -11.50
CA GLN A 192 7.17 13.58 -12.93
C GLN A 192 6.57 14.77 -13.69
N LEU A 193 6.09 15.83 -13.02
CA LEU A 193 5.44 16.98 -13.66
C LEU A 193 6.23 17.60 -14.79
N VAL A 194 7.56 17.67 -14.66
CA VAL A 194 8.45 18.29 -15.67
C VAL A 194 8.47 17.52 -17.00
N ASN A 195 8.14 16.21 -16.95
CA ASN A 195 8.25 15.31 -18.10
C ASN A 195 6.89 14.81 -18.59
N MET A 196 5.80 15.32 -18.02
CA MET A 196 4.46 14.81 -18.34
C MET A 196 3.75 15.72 -19.36
N HIS A 197 2.79 15.11 -20.04
CA HIS A 197 1.88 15.79 -20.95
C HIS A 197 0.94 16.74 -20.19
N ASP A 198 0.33 17.70 -20.88
CA ASP A 198 -0.60 18.67 -20.28
C ASP A 198 -1.78 18.00 -19.58
N GLN A 199 -2.20 16.83 -20.08
CA GLN A 199 -3.30 16.05 -19.50
C GLN A 199 -2.87 14.58 -19.38
N TRP A 200 -2.96 14.05 -18.18
CA TRP A 200 -2.68 12.64 -17.95
C TRP A 200 -3.48 12.06 -16.79
N ILE A 201 -3.68 10.74 -16.87
CA ILE A 201 -4.29 9.92 -15.81
C ILE A 201 -3.34 8.79 -15.48
N LYS A 202 -3.11 8.56 -14.19
CA LYS A 202 -2.47 7.33 -13.69
C LYS A 202 -3.48 6.50 -12.94
N VAL A 203 -3.51 5.21 -13.27
CA VAL A 203 -4.42 4.25 -12.65
C VAL A 203 -3.61 3.10 -12.05
N TYR A 204 -3.79 2.88 -10.76
CA TYR A 204 -3.10 1.86 -9.99
C TYR A 204 -4.09 0.77 -9.59
N PHE A 205 -4.03 -0.39 -10.26
CA PHE A 205 -4.98 -1.48 -10.09
C PHE A 205 -4.62 -2.40 -8.94
N TYR A 206 -5.64 -2.73 -8.15
CA TYR A 206 -5.65 -3.69 -7.06
C TYR A 206 -6.76 -4.74 -7.29
N PRO A 207 -6.86 -5.82 -6.48
CA PRO A 207 -7.80 -6.91 -6.77
C PRO A 207 -9.27 -6.53 -6.90
N SER A 208 -9.72 -5.46 -6.23
CA SER A 208 -11.15 -5.07 -6.21
C SER A 208 -11.39 -3.55 -6.26
N TYR A 209 -10.32 -2.78 -6.45
CA TYR A 209 -10.39 -1.33 -6.58
C TYR A 209 -9.19 -0.81 -7.35
N PHE A 210 -9.26 0.43 -7.78
CA PHE A 210 -8.12 1.15 -8.33
C PHE A 210 -8.03 2.55 -7.73
N ASN A 211 -6.81 3.04 -7.65
CA ASN A 211 -6.52 4.43 -7.30
C ASN A 211 -6.23 5.20 -8.57
N VAL A 212 -6.73 6.43 -8.66
CA VAL A 212 -6.53 7.27 -9.84
C VAL A 212 -6.01 8.64 -9.45
N VAL A 213 -5.02 9.12 -10.19
CA VAL A 213 -4.53 10.50 -10.14
C VAL A 213 -4.82 11.14 -11.49
N VAL A 214 -5.54 12.26 -11.48
CA VAL A 214 -5.83 13.06 -12.68
C VAL A 214 -5.10 14.37 -12.59
N MET A 215 -4.34 14.68 -13.64
CA MET A 215 -3.59 15.93 -13.77
C MET A 215 -4.00 16.66 -15.05
N LYS A 216 -4.11 17.97 -14.97
CA LYS A 216 -4.33 18.88 -16.10
C LYS A 216 -3.54 20.15 -15.90
N ASP A 217 -2.82 20.61 -16.92
CA ASP A 217 -2.04 21.86 -16.90
C ASP A 217 -1.10 21.95 -15.66
N ALA A 218 -0.40 20.83 -15.37
CA ALA A 218 0.45 20.66 -14.18
C ALA A 218 -0.25 20.81 -12.82
N GLN A 219 -1.58 20.77 -12.78
CA GLN A 219 -2.38 20.87 -11.56
C GLN A 219 -3.07 19.54 -11.25
N LEU A 220 -3.05 19.17 -9.98
CA LEU A 220 -3.81 18.02 -9.47
C LEU A 220 -5.31 18.34 -9.55
N GLN A 221 -6.06 17.58 -10.33
CA GLN A 221 -7.50 17.70 -10.43
C GLN A 221 -8.20 16.83 -9.38
N ILE A 222 -7.77 15.58 -9.25
CA ILE A 222 -8.30 14.66 -8.25
C ILE A 222 -7.32 13.51 -7.96
N MET A 223 -7.37 13.02 -6.74
CA MET A 223 -6.86 11.71 -6.30
C MET A 223 -8.02 10.98 -5.65
N GLN A 224 -8.38 9.80 -6.16
CA GLN A 224 -9.57 9.06 -5.71
C GLN A 224 -9.36 7.55 -5.83
N SER A 225 -10.11 6.79 -5.01
CA SER A 225 -10.18 5.33 -5.06
C SER A 225 -11.59 4.89 -5.48
N PHE A 226 -11.68 3.96 -6.43
CA PHE A 226 -12.94 3.41 -6.93
C PHE A 226 -12.94 1.90 -6.81
N TYR A 227 -14.04 1.32 -6.29
CA TYR A 227 -14.27 -0.11 -6.35
C TYR A 227 -14.80 -0.51 -7.72
N TYR A 228 -14.41 -1.69 -8.18
CA TYR A 228 -14.91 -2.27 -9.42
C TYR A 228 -15.10 -3.78 -9.27
N GLU A 229 -16.05 -4.32 -10.00
CA GLU A 229 -16.29 -5.74 -10.15
C GLU A 229 -16.10 -6.17 -11.60
N THR A 230 -16.32 -5.25 -12.53
CA THR A 230 -16.28 -5.49 -13.99
C THR A 230 -15.37 -4.48 -14.69
N ALA A 231 -14.99 -4.78 -15.93
CA ALA A 231 -14.30 -3.83 -16.80
C ALA A 231 -15.15 -2.58 -17.07
N ASP A 232 -16.47 -2.74 -17.19
CA ASP A 232 -17.41 -1.66 -17.46
C ASP A 232 -17.46 -0.65 -16.31
N ASP A 233 -17.31 -1.09 -15.05
CA ASP A 233 -17.21 -0.19 -13.90
C ASP A 233 -15.97 0.72 -14.03
N VAL A 234 -14.84 0.14 -14.42
CA VAL A 234 -13.60 0.90 -14.62
C VAL A 234 -13.77 1.95 -15.71
N ILE A 235 -14.32 1.56 -16.85
CA ILE A 235 -14.60 2.46 -17.98
C ILE A 235 -15.55 3.57 -17.55
N TYR A 236 -16.64 3.24 -16.88
CA TYR A 236 -17.63 4.20 -16.37
C TYR A 236 -16.97 5.28 -15.49
N PHE A 237 -16.18 4.90 -14.50
CA PHE A 237 -15.52 5.86 -13.62
C PHE A 237 -14.51 6.74 -14.37
N LEU A 238 -13.70 6.15 -15.25
CA LEU A 238 -12.69 6.90 -15.98
C LEU A 238 -13.30 7.86 -17.03
N ILE A 239 -14.37 7.47 -17.72
CA ILE A 239 -15.09 8.38 -18.62
C ILE A 239 -15.70 9.52 -17.82
N ASN A 240 -16.36 9.24 -16.68
CA ASN A 240 -16.93 10.30 -15.85
C ASN A 240 -15.85 11.30 -15.37
N LEU A 241 -14.65 10.84 -15.05
CA LEU A 241 -13.55 11.74 -14.69
C LEU A 241 -13.11 12.60 -15.88
N THR A 242 -13.03 12.03 -17.11
CA THR A 242 -12.69 12.84 -18.28
C THR A 242 -13.71 13.91 -18.57
N ASP A 243 -15.00 13.61 -18.43
CA ASP A 243 -16.08 14.57 -18.60
C ASP A 243 -16.08 15.65 -17.52
N GLN A 244 -15.93 15.23 -16.25
CA GLN A 244 -15.92 16.15 -15.10
C GLN A 244 -14.80 17.18 -15.17
N PHE A 245 -13.61 16.76 -15.60
CA PHE A 245 -12.43 17.63 -15.69
C PHE A 245 -12.19 18.18 -17.09
N LEU A 246 -13.11 17.96 -18.01
CA LEU A 246 -13.03 18.42 -19.41
C LEU A 246 -11.70 18.05 -20.06
N LEU A 247 -11.33 16.75 -19.95
CA LEU A 247 -10.12 16.21 -20.56
C LEU A 247 -10.40 15.80 -22.01
N ASP A 248 -9.45 16.10 -22.89
CA ASP A 248 -9.51 15.64 -24.27
C ASP A 248 -9.02 14.19 -24.36
N VAL A 249 -9.93 13.24 -24.56
CA VAL A 249 -9.62 11.81 -24.65
C VAL A 249 -8.66 11.46 -25.80
N THR A 250 -8.52 12.34 -26.80
CA THR A 250 -7.62 12.13 -27.93
C THR A 250 -6.18 12.56 -27.62
N ALA A 251 -6.01 13.55 -26.75
CA ALA A 251 -4.73 14.07 -26.29
C ALA A 251 -4.31 13.50 -24.91
N LEU A 252 -5.26 12.97 -24.15
CA LEU A 252 -5.04 12.41 -22.82
C LEU A 252 -4.07 11.22 -22.87
N HIS A 253 -3.07 11.25 -22.01
CA HIS A 253 -2.19 10.10 -21.76
C HIS A 253 -2.62 9.35 -20.50
N MET A 254 -2.90 8.06 -20.64
CA MET A 254 -3.26 7.19 -19.53
C MET A 254 -2.16 6.17 -19.28
N GLN A 255 -1.64 6.16 -18.08
CA GLN A 255 -0.71 5.14 -17.61
C GLN A 255 -1.38 4.23 -16.59
N VAL A 256 -1.25 2.93 -16.79
CA VAL A 256 -1.85 1.93 -15.91
C VAL A 256 -0.76 1.05 -15.30
N SER A 257 -0.90 0.72 -14.02
CA SER A 257 0.02 -0.17 -13.31
C SER A 257 -0.70 -0.96 -12.21
N GLY A 258 0.00 -1.86 -11.56
CA GLY A 258 -0.59 -2.80 -10.62
C GLY A 258 -1.16 -4.04 -11.32
N LEU A 259 -2.20 -4.63 -10.76
CA LEU A 259 -2.73 -5.94 -11.16
C LEU A 259 -3.61 -5.86 -12.41
N ILE A 260 -3.01 -5.47 -13.51
CA ILE A 260 -3.66 -5.43 -14.84
C ILE A 260 -2.69 -5.96 -15.90
N GLU A 261 -3.14 -6.86 -16.75
CA GLU A 261 -2.38 -7.38 -17.90
C GLU A 261 -2.98 -6.87 -19.21
N GLU A 262 -2.13 -6.70 -20.23
CA GLU A 262 -2.56 -6.22 -21.55
C GLU A 262 -3.55 -7.19 -22.22
N GLU A 263 -3.47 -8.47 -21.91
CA GLU A 263 -4.38 -9.51 -22.38
C GLU A 263 -5.74 -9.47 -21.69
N PHE A 264 -5.85 -8.82 -20.52
CA PHE A 264 -7.09 -8.76 -19.77
C PHE A 264 -8.15 -7.90 -20.48
N ILE A 265 -9.41 -8.28 -20.25
CA ILE A 265 -10.57 -7.59 -20.83
C ILE A 265 -10.51 -6.10 -20.47
N THR A 266 -10.24 -5.76 -19.22
CA THR A 266 -10.18 -4.38 -18.73
C THR A 266 -9.20 -3.52 -19.54
N PHE A 267 -7.99 -4.00 -19.81
CA PHE A 267 -7.00 -3.25 -20.59
C PHE A 267 -7.43 -3.08 -22.05
N LYS A 268 -8.00 -4.11 -22.64
CA LYS A 268 -8.54 -4.07 -24.02
C LYS A 268 -9.71 -3.10 -24.13
N GLU A 269 -10.60 -3.08 -23.14
CA GLU A 269 -11.72 -2.12 -23.12
C GLU A 269 -11.20 -0.68 -22.96
N LEU A 270 -10.23 -0.42 -22.07
CA LEU A 270 -9.61 0.91 -21.95
C LEU A 270 -9.12 1.45 -23.29
N LYS A 271 -8.45 0.62 -24.10
CA LYS A 271 -7.93 1.01 -25.42
C LYS A 271 -9.01 1.33 -26.46
N LYS A 272 -10.27 0.96 -26.24
CA LYS A 272 -11.37 1.35 -27.14
C LYS A 272 -11.83 2.78 -26.91
N TYR A 273 -11.71 3.28 -25.68
CA TYR A 273 -12.17 4.61 -25.28
C TYR A 273 -11.05 5.65 -25.19
N PHE A 274 -9.83 5.20 -24.88
CA PHE A 274 -8.67 6.06 -24.69
C PHE A 274 -7.56 5.69 -25.67
N LEU A 275 -7.14 6.64 -26.52
CA LEU A 275 -6.17 6.36 -27.58
C LEU A 275 -4.76 6.08 -27.08
N ASN A 276 -4.35 6.76 -26.00
CA ASN A 276 -2.98 6.71 -25.48
C ASN A 276 -2.95 6.02 -24.12
N VAL A 277 -3.19 4.70 -24.09
CA VAL A 277 -3.09 3.87 -22.88
C VAL A 277 -1.84 3.01 -22.93
N SER A 278 -1.02 3.08 -21.90
CA SER A 278 0.21 2.29 -21.78
C SER A 278 0.43 1.77 -20.36
N PRO A 279 1.08 0.61 -20.19
CA PRO A 279 1.57 0.19 -18.89
C PRO A 279 2.63 1.18 -18.36
N GLU A 280 2.55 1.50 -17.07
CA GLU A 280 3.58 2.29 -16.38
C GLU A 280 4.59 1.35 -15.74
N VAL A 281 5.78 1.29 -16.28
CA VAL A 281 6.92 0.62 -15.64
C VAL A 281 7.80 1.68 -14.99
N ASN A 282 8.00 1.57 -13.67
CA ASN A 282 8.92 2.46 -12.97
C ASN A 282 10.36 2.15 -13.44
N PRO A 283 11.08 3.11 -14.04
CA PRO A 283 12.41 2.87 -14.59
C PRO A 283 13.49 2.58 -13.53
N GLU A 284 13.20 2.89 -12.26
CA GLU A 284 14.12 2.63 -11.14
C GLU A 284 13.91 1.26 -10.49
N LEU A 285 12.98 0.44 -11.02
CA LEU A 285 12.82 -0.94 -10.56
C LEU A 285 14.12 -1.72 -10.78
N ASN A 286 14.71 -2.16 -9.67
CA ASN A 286 15.99 -2.85 -9.66
C ASN A 286 15.91 -4.11 -8.79
N PHE A 287 15.76 -5.26 -9.42
CA PHE A 287 15.73 -6.55 -8.73
C PHE A 287 17.14 -7.15 -8.59
N VAL A 288 17.30 -8.03 -7.62
CA VAL A 288 18.51 -8.84 -7.52
C VAL A 288 18.60 -9.72 -8.78
N LYS A 289 19.77 -9.72 -9.42
CA LYS A 289 20.02 -10.49 -10.65
C LYS A 289 19.68 -11.97 -10.44
N GLY A 290 18.83 -12.52 -11.32
CA GLY A 290 18.34 -13.88 -11.26
C GLY A 290 17.17 -14.09 -10.28
N GLN A 291 16.62 -13.01 -9.73
CA GLN A 291 15.42 -12.99 -8.89
C GLN A 291 14.34 -12.05 -9.43
N GLU A 292 14.44 -11.72 -10.71
CA GLU A 292 13.45 -10.91 -11.40
C GLU A 292 12.08 -11.62 -11.38
N PRO A 293 10.98 -10.86 -11.28
CA PRO A 293 9.64 -11.45 -11.30
C PRO A 293 9.31 -12.06 -12.65
N HIS A 294 8.47 -13.10 -12.64
CA HIS A 294 7.83 -13.63 -13.84
C HIS A 294 6.63 -12.78 -14.28
N GLN A 295 6.06 -12.01 -13.36
CA GLN A 295 4.97 -11.10 -13.62
C GLN A 295 5.46 -9.87 -14.40
N PRO A 296 4.55 -9.19 -15.15
CA PRO A 296 4.87 -7.93 -15.82
C PRO A 296 5.41 -6.87 -14.84
N LEU A 297 6.44 -6.13 -15.24
CA LEU A 297 7.12 -5.18 -14.33
C LEU A 297 6.20 -4.07 -13.81
N HIS A 298 5.19 -3.67 -14.58
CA HIS A 298 4.21 -2.67 -14.14
C HIS A 298 3.35 -3.11 -12.94
N TYR A 299 3.29 -4.42 -12.62
CA TYR A 299 2.64 -4.92 -11.40
C TYR A 299 3.29 -4.36 -10.15
N PHE A 300 4.59 -4.14 -10.21
CA PHE A 300 5.40 -3.74 -9.06
C PHE A 300 5.53 -2.22 -8.92
N THR A 301 5.16 -1.45 -9.95
CA THR A 301 5.23 0.01 -9.89
C THR A 301 4.52 0.59 -8.66
N PRO A 302 3.25 0.25 -8.34
CA PRO A 302 2.58 0.80 -7.17
C PRO A 302 3.30 0.50 -5.85
N LEU A 303 3.78 -0.73 -5.70
CA LEU A 303 4.44 -1.19 -4.48
C LEU A 303 5.77 -0.44 -4.25
N PHE A 304 6.58 -0.32 -5.30
CA PHE A 304 7.95 0.20 -5.16
C PHE A 304 8.06 1.72 -5.21
N LEU A 305 7.01 2.44 -5.61
CA LEU A 305 6.97 3.90 -5.47
C LEU A 305 7.19 4.34 -4.02
N SER A 306 6.78 3.54 -3.04
CA SER A 306 6.98 3.84 -1.62
C SER A 306 8.46 3.97 -1.26
N SER A 307 9.34 3.12 -1.81
CA SER A 307 10.77 3.17 -1.50
C SER A 307 11.46 4.44 -2.02
N GLN A 308 10.86 5.09 -3.00
CA GLN A 308 11.38 6.30 -3.65
C GLN A 308 10.81 7.60 -3.05
N CYS A 309 9.75 7.48 -2.26
CA CYS A 309 8.97 8.61 -1.76
C CYS A 309 9.01 8.77 -0.23
N VAL A 310 9.79 7.92 0.49
CA VAL A 310 9.94 7.96 1.95
C VAL A 310 11.39 8.02 2.39
#